data_866dad32fe238e2036aaf1044fdb3a2d
#
_entry.id   866dad32fe238e2036aaf1044fdb3a2d
#
_cell.length_a   1.000
_cell.length_b   1.000
_cell.length_c   1.000
_cell.angle_alpha   90.00
_cell.angle_beta   90.00
_cell.angle_gamma   90.00
#
_symmetry.space_group_name_H-M   'P 1'
#
loop_
_entity.id
_entity.type
_entity.pdbx_description
1 polymer ?
#
loop_
_entity_poly.entity_id
_entity_poly.type
_entity_poly.pdbx_seq_one_letter_code
_entity_poly.pdbx_strand_id
1 'polypeptide(L)'
;MEQDRRTFLKSAALTAGYVGLSSLDARSFAAVQGANDRVRVAVVGYSDRFRGSLLPSFVQHAKTTNFDIVAVCDIWSRRRDEGKAALEKAMGHPVATYRNTEELYSTAKDVDAVIISTADFQHALHTVEAVKAGKDSYTEKPLAETMEDNRAVLKAVRESKRIVQIGSQRRSGANYIAAAEFIKQGKFGPIMFVDLVWNVNQPGRWRRRAAVEVCREADTDWKRYLLNRPPEAWDPRKYLEFRLFWPYSSGIPGQWMAHQIDTVHWFSGFTYPRSVVTNGGIYCWKDGRTNADTMTTVMDYGPEDRNAGGFQVVFSSRFSNSMGGTKEVYYSNGGTMDLDSGKVTPDGGLTEREAKSMGMKPNLLAPQILTEAVKVETAADTGGDPLTSVHMRNWMDCVRSRKEPNAPIEAGYQHSIATIMTNAAYRTGQQVVYDPKRQEVLAGGKVFQY
;
A
#
# COMPACT_ATOMS: atom_id res chain seq x y z
N MET A 1 66.88 -35.81 5.91
CA MET A 1 65.62 -35.15 6.39
C MET A 1 64.87 -34.71 5.15
N GLU A 2 64.02 -35.57 4.66
CA GLU A 2 63.12 -35.25 3.55
C GLU A 2 61.92 -34.54 4.14
N GLN A 3 61.83 -33.25 3.91
CA GLN A 3 60.56 -32.53 4.20
C GLN A 3 59.57 -32.93 3.10
N ASP A 4 58.45 -33.53 3.56
CA ASP A 4 57.38 -33.99 2.72
C ASP A 4 56.85 -32.85 1.84
N ARG A 5 56.87 -33.05 0.54
CA ARG A 5 56.36 -32.13 -0.49
C ARG A 5 54.94 -31.67 -0.22
N ARG A 6 54.13 -32.49 0.46
CA ARG A 6 52.76 -32.13 0.87
C ARG A 6 52.71 -31.06 1.95
N THR A 7 53.65 -31.07 2.90
CA THR A 7 53.76 -30.08 3.98
C THR A 7 54.20 -28.71 3.41
N PHE A 8 55.11 -28.70 2.45
CA PHE A 8 55.55 -27.49 1.78
C PHE A 8 54.44 -26.86 0.92
N LEU A 9 53.68 -27.66 0.17
CA LEU A 9 52.54 -27.15 -0.62
C LEU A 9 51.39 -26.64 0.26
N LYS A 10 51.14 -27.25 1.39
CA LYS A 10 50.14 -26.71 2.37
C LYS A 10 50.58 -25.41 3.00
N SER A 11 51.87 -25.28 3.32
CA SER A 11 52.41 -24.00 3.87
C SER A 11 52.42 -22.89 2.83
N ALA A 12 52.79 -23.22 1.56
CA ALA A 12 52.78 -22.26 0.46
C ALA A 12 51.34 -21.80 0.09
N ALA A 13 50.38 -22.71 0.11
CA ALA A 13 48.96 -22.38 -0.13
C ALA A 13 48.35 -21.50 1.00
N LEU A 14 48.73 -21.76 2.26
CA LEU A 14 48.31 -20.93 3.40
C LEU A 14 48.95 -19.53 3.36
N THR A 15 50.23 -19.42 2.97
CA THR A 15 50.94 -18.13 2.88
C THR A 15 50.45 -17.30 1.68
N ALA A 16 50.18 -17.92 0.52
CA ALA A 16 49.61 -17.24 -0.64
C ALA A 16 48.17 -16.80 -0.38
N GLY A 17 47.35 -17.59 0.32
CA GLY A 17 46.01 -17.21 0.74
C GLY A 17 45.98 -16.06 1.75
N TYR A 18 46.94 -16.00 2.66
CA TYR A 18 47.06 -14.95 3.68
C TYR A 18 47.55 -13.61 3.12
N VAL A 19 48.49 -13.65 2.16
CA VAL A 19 48.99 -12.45 1.48
C VAL A 19 47.94 -11.89 0.51
N GLY A 20 47.13 -12.74 -0.14
CA GLY A 20 46.04 -12.31 -1.00
C GLY A 20 44.87 -11.65 -0.24
N LEU A 21 44.59 -12.06 1.00
CA LEU A 21 43.56 -11.51 1.83
C LEU A 21 43.99 -10.24 2.59
N SER A 22 45.28 -10.09 2.89
CA SER A 22 45.81 -8.90 3.60
C SER A 22 45.99 -7.66 2.70
N SER A 23 45.91 -7.83 1.37
CA SER A 23 45.96 -6.72 0.41
C SER A 23 44.57 -6.14 0.06
N LEU A 24 43.50 -6.79 0.49
CA LEU A 24 42.14 -6.23 0.40
C LEU A 24 41.89 -5.34 1.63
N ASP A 25 41.67 -4.07 1.39
CA ASP A 25 41.21 -3.15 2.44
C ASP A 25 39.92 -3.72 3.06
N ALA A 26 39.70 -3.48 4.36
CA ALA A 26 38.52 -3.98 5.09
C ALA A 26 37.20 -3.58 4.44
N ARG A 27 37.16 -2.48 3.68
CA ARG A 27 36.00 -2.05 2.88
C ARG A 27 35.78 -2.94 1.66
N SER A 28 36.89 -3.35 0.98
CA SER A 28 36.80 -4.26 -0.16
C SER A 28 36.37 -5.67 0.27
N PHE A 29 36.81 -6.12 1.44
CA PHE A 29 36.39 -7.42 2.00
C PHE A 29 34.91 -7.42 2.41
N ALA A 30 34.44 -6.34 3.07
CA ALA A 30 33.04 -6.16 3.40
C ALA A 30 32.15 -6.06 2.15
N ALA A 31 32.63 -5.40 1.08
CA ALA A 31 31.93 -5.32 -0.19
C ALA A 31 31.82 -6.70 -0.88
N VAL A 32 32.86 -7.54 -0.81
CA VAL A 32 32.85 -8.90 -1.38
C VAL A 32 31.92 -9.84 -0.61
N GLN A 33 31.92 -9.79 0.74
CA GLN A 33 30.97 -10.58 1.54
C GLN A 33 29.52 -10.16 1.35
N GLY A 34 29.27 -8.87 1.15
CA GLY A 34 27.91 -8.35 0.92
C GLY A 34 27.38 -8.58 -0.50
N ALA A 35 28.26 -8.77 -1.50
CA ALA A 35 27.84 -8.85 -2.90
C ALA A 35 27.03 -10.11 -3.22
N ASN A 36 27.37 -11.26 -2.63
CA ASN A 36 26.66 -12.51 -2.86
C ASN A 36 25.34 -12.62 -2.10
N ASP A 37 25.09 -11.74 -1.13
CA ASP A 37 23.87 -11.69 -0.31
C ASP A 37 23.00 -10.45 -0.62
N ARG A 38 23.32 -9.75 -1.71
CA ARG A 38 22.56 -8.56 -2.12
C ARG A 38 21.20 -8.93 -2.69
N VAL A 39 20.13 -8.31 -2.15
CA VAL A 39 18.80 -8.45 -2.72
C VAL A 39 18.64 -7.51 -3.91
N ARG A 40 18.41 -8.08 -5.07
CA ARG A 40 18.30 -7.38 -6.36
C ARG A 40 16.84 -7.07 -6.67
N VAL A 41 16.51 -5.81 -6.82
CA VAL A 41 15.13 -5.31 -6.95
C VAL A 41 14.90 -4.76 -8.34
N ALA A 42 13.75 -5.08 -8.94
CA ALA A 42 13.25 -4.39 -10.12
C ALA A 42 12.07 -3.48 -9.75
N VAL A 43 11.98 -2.35 -10.43
CA VAL A 43 10.85 -1.40 -10.31
C VAL A 43 9.85 -1.70 -11.42
N VAL A 44 8.59 -1.93 -11.08
CA VAL A 44 7.46 -2.12 -12.01
C VAL A 44 6.56 -0.89 -11.93
N GLY A 45 6.63 -0.03 -12.95
CA GLY A 45 6.00 1.28 -13.02
C GLY A 45 6.85 2.39 -12.39
N TYR A 46 7.54 3.18 -13.23
CA TYR A 46 8.29 4.36 -12.81
C TYR A 46 7.37 5.57 -12.64
N SER A 47 6.42 5.41 -11.72
CA SER A 47 5.34 6.37 -11.45
C SER A 47 5.78 7.57 -10.61
N ASP A 48 4.91 8.59 -10.51
CA ASP A 48 5.13 9.73 -9.62
C ASP A 48 5.22 9.28 -8.15
N ARG A 49 4.43 8.26 -7.76
CA ARG A 49 4.49 7.67 -6.41
C ARG A 49 5.85 7.03 -6.15
N PHE A 50 6.37 6.29 -7.13
CA PHE A 50 7.70 5.70 -6.99
C PHE A 50 8.76 6.79 -6.85
N ARG A 51 8.78 7.76 -7.76
CA ARG A 51 9.80 8.82 -7.79
C ARG A 51 9.79 9.70 -6.55
N GLY A 52 8.58 10.13 -6.13
CA GLY A 52 8.41 11.11 -5.05
C GLY A 52 8.52 10.54 -3.65
N SER A 53 8.28 9.23 -3.47
CA SER A 53 8.20 8.65 -2.13
C SER A 53 8.93 7.32 -1.96
N LEU A 54 8.69 6.34 -2.85
CA LEU A 54 9.27 5.00 -2.68
C LEU A 54 10.77 4.98 -2.93
N LEU A 55 11.25 5.67 -3.97
CA LEU A 55 12.69 5.74 -4.27
C LEU A 55 13.48 6.42 -3.15
N PRO A 56 13.12 7.61 -2.66
CA PRO A 56 13.81 8.23 -1.51
C PRO A 56 13.84 7.31 -0.29
N SER A 57 12.70 6.67 0.04
CA SER A 57 12.60 5.73 1.15
C SER A 57 13.46 4.49 0.95
N PHE A 58 13.53 3.95 -0.26
CA PHE A 58 14.39 2.82 -0.60
C PHE A 58 15.88 3.18 -0.43
N VAL A 59 16.31 4.29 -1.03
CA VAL A 59 17.71 4.75 -0.99
C VAL A 59 18.18 4.97 0.44
N GLN A 60 17.33 5.50 1.31
CA GLN A 60 17.63 5.71 2.73
C GLN A 60 18.08 4.42 3.43
N HIS A 61 17.50 3.29 3.07
CA HIS A 61 17.74 2.01 3.75
C HIS A 61 18.57 1.00 2.95
N ALA A 62 18.67 1.17 1.64
CA ALA A 62 19.26 0.21 0.71
C ALA A 62 20.66 -0.28 1.15
N LYS A 63 21.54 0.65 1.52
CA LYS A 63 22.91 0.34 1.92
C LYS A 63 22.99 -0.48 3.20
N THR A 64 22.19 -0.17 4.21
CA THR A 64 22.21 -0.84 5.53
C THR A 64 21.51 -2.20 5.50
N THR A 65 20.61 -2.42 4.54
CA THR A 65 19.87 -3.67 4.38
C THR A 65 20.44 -4.55 3.23
N ASN A 66 21.47 -4.05 2.52
CA ASN A 66 22.06 -4.68 1.35
C ASN A 66 21.04 -5.00 0.24
N PHE A 67 20.24 -3.97 -0.13
CA PHE A 67 19.32 -3.98 -1.27
C PHE A 67 19.86 -3.11 -2.39
N ASP A 68 19.49 -3.45 -3.63
CA ASP A 68 19.95 -2.74 -4.81
C ASP A 68 18.89 -2.74 -5.91
N ILE A 69 18.64 -1.59 -6.56
CA ILE A 69 17.75 -1.55 -7.72
C ILE A 69 18.58 -1.78 -8.97
N VAL A 70 18.31 -2.89 -9.65
CA VAL A 70 19.07 -3.34 -10.83
C VAL A 70 18.30 -3.22 -12.14
N ALA A 71 16.97 -2.97 -12.06
CA ALA A 71 16.13 -2.91 -13.24
C ALA A 71 14.93 -1.98 -13.05
N VAL A 72 14.46 -1.42 -14.17
CA VAL A 72 13.18 -0.69 -14.27
C VAL A 72 12.36 -1.23 -15.44
N CYS A 73 11.08 -1.47 -15.15
CA CYS A 73 10.09 -1.94 -16.11
C CYS A 73 8.95 -0.90 -16.17
N ASP A 74 8.72 -0.35 -17.35
CA ASP A 74 7.59 0.56 -17.60
C ASP A 74 7.15 0.44 -19.06
N ILE A 75 5.87 0.50 -19.32
CA ILE A 75 5.32 0.38 -20.67
C ILE A 75 5.60 1.61 -21.54
N TRP A 76 5.89 2.77 -20.98
CA TRP A 76 6.20 3.99 -21.70
C TRP A 76 7.71 4.20 -21.82
N SER A 77 8.23 4.27 -23.06
CA SER A 77 9.66 4.43 -23.33
C SER A 77 10.29 5.59 -22.56
N ARG A 78 9.64 6.74 -22.59
CA ARG A 78 10.08 7.92 -21.83
C ARG A 78 10.27 7.65 -20.35
N ARG A 79 9.32 6.94 -19.71
CA ARG A 79 9.42 6.60 -18.28
C ARG A 79 10.55 5.60 -18.01
N ARG A 80 10.81 4.67 -18.94
CA ARG A 80 11.97 3.78 -18.84
C ARG A 80 13.27 4.55 -18.88
N ASP A 81 13.42 5.50 -19.81
CA ASP A 81 14.64 6.30 -19.97
C ASP A 81 14.87 7.23 -18.77
N GLU A 82 13.83 7.94 -18.34
CA GLU A 82 13.86 8.76 -17.11
C GLU A 82 14.20 7.89 -15.88
N GLY A 83 13.60 6.70 -15.77
CA GLY A 83 13.83 5.76 -14.68
C GLY A 83 15.24 5.22 -14.66
N LYS A 84 15.75 4.79 -15.81
CA LYS A 84 17.13 4.34 -15.97
C LYS A 84 18.11 5.39 -15.49
N ALA A 85 18.04 6.60 -16.03
CA ALA A 85 18.95 7.69 -15.69
C ALA A 85 18.92 8.04 -14.19
N ALA A 86 17.73 8.12 -13.60
CA ALA A 86 17.58 8.43 -12.18
C ALA A 86 18.09 7.31 -11.27
N LEU A 87 17.82 6.06 -11.62
CA LEU A 87 18.25 4.90 -10.84
C LEU A 87 19.76 4.65 -10.96
N GLU A 88 20.34 4.80 -12.14
CA GLU A 88 21.81 4.74 -12.32
C GLU A 88 22.52 5.80 -11.47
N LYS A 89 21.96 7.02 -11.42
CA LYS A 89 22.49 8.08 -10.54
C LYS A 89 22.35 7.72 -9.06
N ALA A 90 21.23 7.13 -8.65
CA ALA A 90 20.95 6.80 -7.25
C ALA A 90 21.77 5.59 -6.76
N MET A 91 21.93 4.57 -7.61
CA MET A 91 22.60 3.30 -7.28
C MET A 91 24.11 3.31 -7.60
N GLY A 92 24.55 4.17 -8.52
CA GLY A 92 25.97 4.28 -8.91
C GLY A 92 26.44 3.21 -9.89
N HIS A 93 25.54 2.51 -10.57
CA HIS A 93 25.87 1.47 -11.56
C HIS A 93 24.78 1.39 -12.66
N PRO A 94 25.03 0.70 -13.79
CA PRO A 94 24.06 0.50 -14.85
C PRO A 94 22.79 -0.21 -14.37
N VAL A 95 21.61 0.25 -14.86
CA VAL A 95 20.30 -0.32 -14.57
C VAL A 95 19.66 -0.81 -15.86
N ALA A 96 19.20 -2.08 -15.85
CA ALA A 96 18.53 -2.69 -16.98
C ALA A 96 17.11 -2.11 -17.18
N THR A 97 16.62 -2.12 -18.44
CA THR A 97 15.27 -1.66 -18.76
C THR A 97 14.46 -2.74 -19.42
N TYR A 98 13.16 -2.81 -19.06
CA TYR A 98 12.21 -3.78 -19.62
C TYR A 98 10.93 -3.07 -20.01
N ARG A 99 10.36 -3.45 -21.15
CA ARG A 99 9.15 -2.81 -21.68
C ARG A 99 7.89 -3.19 -20.90
N ASN A 100 7.82 -4.44 -20.44
CA ASN A 100 6.70 -4.98 -19.69
C ASN A 100 7.15 -6.10 -18.75
N THR A 101 6.26 -6.60 -17.92
CA THR A 101 6.56 -7.63 -16.92
C THR A 101 6.83 -9.01 -17.53
N GLU A 102 6.31 -9.31 -18.73
CA GLU A 102 6.62 -10.56 -19.43
C GLU A 102 8.11 -10.60 -19.84
N GLU A 103 8.60 -9.50 -20.42
CA GLU A 103 10.02 -9.35 -20.74
C GLU A 103 10.90 -9.41 -19.48
N LEU A 104 10.51 -8.67 -18.44
CA LEU A 104 11.23 -8.65 -17.16
C LEU A 104 11.38 -10.07 -16.59
N TYR A 105 10.29 -10.81 -16.41
CA TYR A 105 10.34 -12.11 -15.74
C TYR A 105 10.88 -13.24 -16.61
N SER A 106 10.84 -13.11 -17.94
CA SER A 106 11.44 -14.07 -18.84
C SER A 106 12.97 -13.95 -18.91
N THR A 107 13.52 -12.74 -18.74
CA THR A 107 14.95 -12.45 -18.94
C THR A 107 15.72 -12.20 -17.65
N ALA A 108 15.19 -11.41 -16.71
CA ALA A 108 15.87 -11.01 -15.48
C ALA A 108 15.75 -12.08 -14.36
N LYS A 109 16.46 -13.21 -14.55
CA LYS A 109 16.40 -14.33 -13.59
C LYS A 109 17.04 -14.00 -12.24
N ASP A 110 17.96 -13.07 -12.22
CA ASP A 110 18.74 -12.61 -11.08
C ASP A 110 18.06 -11.51 -10.23
N VAL A 111 16.84 -11.10 -10.57
CA VAL A 111 16.01 -10.24 -9.73
C VAL A 111 15.37 -11.09 -8.63
N ASP A 112 15.45 -10.67 -7.37
CA ASP A 112 14.90 -11.36 -6.19
C ASP A 112 13.53 -10.81 -5.78
N ALA A 113 13.33 -9.50 -5.92
CA ALA A 113 12.13 -8.81 -5.48
C ALA A 113 11.72 -7.68 -6.42
N VAL A 114 10.49 -7.22 -6.32
CA VAL A 114 9.96 -6.12 -7.12
C VAL A 114 9.23 -5.08 -6.28
N ILE A 115 9.28 -3.81 -6.72
CA ILE A 115 8.43 -2.73 -6.22
C ILE A 115 7.40 -2.41 -7.30
N ILE A 116 6.12 -2.63 -6.99
CA ILE A 116 4.99 -2.44 -7.92
C ILE A 116 4.28 -1.14 -7.57
N SER A 117 4.30 -0.18 -8.49
CA SER A 117 3.68 1.14 -8.33
C SER A 117 3.04 1.65 -9.63
N THR A 118 2.25 0.78 -10.25
CA THR A 118 1.55 0.98 -11.50
C THR A 118 0.18 1.65 -11.30
N ALA A 119 -0.78 1.45 -12.22
CA ALA A 119 -2.17 1.89 -12.03
C ALA A 119 -2.91 0.97 -11.05
N ASP A 120 -3.92 1.51 -10.36
CA ASP A 120 -4.62 0.85 -9.26
C ASP A 120 -5.10 -0.56 -9.61
N PHE A 121 -5.76 -0.73 -10.75
CA PHE A 121 -6.30 -2.02 -11.18
C PHE A 121 -5.23 -3.08 -11.52
N GLN A 122 -3.98 -2.66 -11.68
CA GLN A 122 -2.87 -3.53 -12.08
C GLN A 122 -2.13 -4.14 -10.87
N HIS A 123 -2.28 -3.57 -9.67
CA HIS A 123 -1.49 -3.96 -8.51
C HIS A 123 -1.63 -5.46 -8.18
N ALA A 124 -2.86 -5.97 -8.10
CA ALA A 124 -3.11 -7.39 -7.87
C ALA A 124 -2.53 -8.27 -8.98
N LEU A 125 -2.74 -7.88 -10.23
CA LEU A 125 -2.32 -8.65 -11.41
C LEU A 125 -0.79 -8.76 -11.49
N HIS A 126 -0.09 -7.64 -11.33
CA HIS A 126 1.38 -7.64 -11.32
C HIS A 126 1.97 -8.35 -10.10
N THR A 127 1.27 -8.31 -8.95
CA THR A 127 1.67 -9.11 -7.78
C THR A 127 1.56 -10.60 -8.07
N VAL A 128 0.47 -11.04 -8.72
CA VAL A 128 0.31 -12.45 -9.16
C VAL A 128 1.46 -12.87 -10.10
N GLU A 129 1.80 -12.02 -11.08
CA GLU A 129 2.92 -12.29 -12.00
C GLU A 129 4.25 -12.40 -11.24
N ALA A 130 4.51 -11.48 -10.31
CA ALA A 130 5.73 -11.45 -9.52
C ALA A 130 5.91 -12.71 -8.66
N VAL A 131 4.89 -13.08 -7.88
CA VAL A 131 4.99 -14.24 -6.98
C VAL A 131 5.03 -15.56 -7.74
N LYS A 132 4.36 -15.67 -8.89
CA LYS A 132 4.49 -16.82 -9.80
C LYS A 132 5.89 -16.92 -10.43
N ALA A 133 6.55 -15.79 -10.67
CA ALA A 133 7.94 -15.73 -11.11
C ALA A 133 8.94 -15.96 -9.95
N GLY A 134 8.45 -16.25 -8.75
CA GLY A 134 9.28 -16.51 -7.57
C GLY A 134 9.87 -15.25 -6.92
N LYS A 135 9.30 -14.06 -7.15
CA LYS A 135 9.80 -12.79 -6.61
C LYS A 135 8.98 -12.35 -5.39
N ASP A 136 9.67 -11.79 -4.39
CA ASP A 136 9.02 -11.06 -3.31
C ASP A 136 8.53 -9.69 -3.82
N SER A 137 7.56 -9.04 -3.17
CA SER A 137 7.10 -7.73 -3.65
C SER A 137 6.74 -6.73 -2.56
N TYR A 138 6.99 -5.47 -2.86
CA TYR A 138 6.30 -4.33 -2.27
C TYR A 138 5.26 -3.86 -3.28
N THR A 139 3.99 -3.89 -2.94
CA THR A 139 2.89 -3.56 -3.85
C THR A 139 2.11 -2.37 -3.32
N GLU A 140 1.98 -1.30 -4.11
CA GLU A 140 1.18 -0.14 -3.73
C GLU A 140 -0.31 -0.49 -3.56
N LYS A 141 -0.98 0.31 -2.73
CA LYS A 141 -2.45 0.25 -2.54
C LYS A 141 -3.17 1.12 -3.61
N PRO A 142 -4.48 0.88 -3.88
CA PRO A 142 -5.30 -0.24 -3.43
C PRO A 142 -4.79 -1.55 -4.04
N LEU A 143 -4.98 -2.67 -3.34
CA LEU A 143 -4.49 -3.94 -3.88
C LEU A 143 -5.26 -4.38 -5.12
N ALA A 144 -6.60 -4.29 -5.08
CA ALA A 144 -7.46 -4.73 -6.17
C ALA A 144 -8.69 -3.82 -6.32
N GLU A 145 -9.19 -3.74 -7.55
CA GLU A 145 -10.43 -3.02 -7.91
C GLU A 145 -11.60 -3.96 -8.19
N THR A 146 -11.35 -5.28 -8.31
CA THR A 146 -12.36 -6.31 -8.51
C THR A 146 -12.21 -7.46 -7.50
N MET A 147 -13.31 -8.14 -7.15
CA MET A 147 -13.23 -9.31 -6.27
C MET A 147 -12.51 -10.49 -6.94
N GLU A 148 -12.59 -10.62 -8.25
CA GLU A 148 -11.85 -11.65 -9.00
C GLU A 148 -10.34 -11.48 -8.82
N ASP A 149 -9.82 -10.28 -9.09
CA ASP A 149 -8.39 -9.97 -8.94
C ASP A 149 -7.95 -10.09 -7.46
N ASN A 150 -8.82 -9.65 -6.54
CA ASN A 150 -8.56 -9.71 -5.10
C ASN A 150 -8.41 -11.17 -4.59
N ARG A 151 -9.28 -12.07 -5.02
CA ARG A 151 -9.17 -13.50 -4.69
C ARG A 151 -7.95 -14.15 -5.35
N ALA A 152 -7.70 -13.82 -6.61
CA ALA A 152 -6.58 -14.37 -7.37
C ALA A 152 -5.23 -14.03 -6.72
N VAL A 153 -5.04 -12.77 -6.31
CA VAL A 153 -3.77 -12.36 -5.69
C VAL A 153 -3.59 -12.96 -4.29
N LEU A 154 -4.65 -13.00 -3.46
CA LEU A 154 -4.59 -13.65 -2.15
C LEU A 154 -4.16 -15.11 -2.27
N LYS A 155 -4.79 -15.86 -3.19
CA LYS A 155 -4.46 -17.26 -3.46
C LYS A 155 -3.01 -17.41 -3.91
N ALA A 156 -2.59 -16.65 -4.91
CA ALA A 156 -1.23 -16.75 -5.47
C ALA A 156 -0.13 -16.45 -4.44
N VAL A 157 -0.33 -15.45 -3.59
CA VAL A 157 0.64 -15.10 -2.54
C VAL A 157 0.73 -16.20 -1.48
N ARG A 158 -0.40 -16.73 -1.03
CA ARG A 158 -0.42 -17.83 -0.04
C ARG A 158 0.23 -19.10 -0.56
N GLU A 159 -0.02 -19.46 -1.81
CA GLU A 159 0.57 -20.64 -2.45
C GLU A 159 2.08 -20.49 -2.69
N SER A 160 2.53 -19.30 -3.09
CA SER A 160 3.95 -19.03 -3.38
C SER A 160 4.83 -18.90 -2.15
N LYS A 161 4.26 -18.58 -0.99
CA LYS A 161 4.97 -18.25 0.27
C LYS A 161 6.00 -17.12 0.10
N ARG A 162 5.76 -16.21 -0.87
CA ARG A 162 6.59 -15.02 -1.07
C ARG A 162 6.23 -13.94 -0.08
N ILE A 163 7.22 -13.11 0.27
CA ILE A 163 6.97 -11.93 1.10
C ILE A 163 6.34 -10.86 0.23
N VAL A 164 5.11 -10.50 0.57
CA VAL A 164 4.37 -9.43 -0.10
C VAL A 164 3.94 -8.42 0.96
N GLN A 165 4.41 -7.18 0.83
CA GLN A 165 3.96 -6.06 1.64
C GLN A 165 3.11 -5.11 0.82
N ILE A 166 1.95 -4.76 1.33
CA ILE A 166 1.05 -3.80 0.71
C ILE A 166 1.39 -2.38 1.19
N GLY A 167 1.30 -1.39 0.32
CA GLY A 167 1.60 0.01 0.60
C GLY A 167 0.65 0.69 1.60
N SER A 168 0.28 0.00 2.68
CA SER A 168 -0.53 0.50 3.80
C SER A 168 0.38 1.03 4.90
N GLN A 169 1.05 2.16 4.64
CA GLN A 169 2.16 2.68 5.45
C GLN A 169 1.80 2.97 6.91
N ARG A 170 0.53 3.28 7.21
CA ARG A 170 0.03 3.53 8.57
C ARG A 170 0.33 2.37 9.52
N ARG A 171 0.32 1.13 9.03
CA ARG A 171 0.67 -0.07 9.82
C ARG A 171 2.10 -0.10 10.34
N SER A 172 2.97 0.77 9.84
CA SER A 172 4.34 0.94 10.33
C SER A 172 4.54 2.25 11.13
N GLY A 173 3.51 3.08 11.25
CA GLY A 173 3.56 4.33 11.99
C GLY A 173 3.48 4.12 13.51
N ALA A 174 4.36 4.78 14.26
CA ALA A 174 4.47 4.59 15.71
C ALA A 174 3.15 4.93 16.45
N ASN A 175 2.46 6.00 16.04
CA ASN A 175 1.16 6.39 16.61
C ASN A 175 0.07 5.36 16.31
N TYR A 176 0.05 4.77 15.11
CA TYR A 176 -0.91 3.72 14.75
C TYR A 176 -0.63 2.41 15.49
N ILE A 177 0.64 2.04 15.65
CA ILE A 177 1.03 0.87 16.45
C ILE A 177 0.62 1.06 17.92
N ALA A 178 0.87 2.25 18.48
CA ALA A 178 0.47 2.57 19.86
C ALA A 178 -1.06 2.52 20.03
N ALA A 179 -1.82 3.03 19.05
CA ALA A 179 -3.27 2.96 19.07
C ALA A 179 -3.78 1.50 18.99
N ALA A 180 -3.21 0.70 18.08
CA ALA A 180 -3.56 -0.71 17.97
C ALA A 180 -3.33 -1.47 19.28
N GLU A 181 -2.19 -1.26 19.94
CA GLU A 181 -1.88 -1.89 21.21
C GLU A 181 -2.80 -1.39 22.35
N PHE A 182 -3.14 -0.09 22.37
CA PHE A 182 -4.09 0.47 23.33
C PHE A 182 -5.48 -0.18 23.23
N ILE A 183 -5.99 -0.36 21.99
CA ILE A 183 -7.25 -1.05 21.74
C ILE A 183 -7.16 -2.53 22.09
N LYS A 184 -6.11 -3.22 21.65
CA LYS A 184 -5.89 -4.65 21.90
C LYS A 184 -5.81 -5.00 23.40
N GLN A 185 -5.29 -4.08 24.24
CA GLN A 185 -5.27 -4.22 25.67
C GLN A 185 -6.65 -4.00 26.32
N GLY A 186 -7.70 -3.71 25.54
CA GLY A 186 -9.05 -3.44 26.02
C GLY A 186 -9.23 -2.08 26.70
N LYS A 187 -8.19 -1.23 26.69
CA LYS A 187 -8.19 0.06 27.40
C LYS A 187 -9.12 1.09 26.78
N PHE A 188 -9.36 1.01 25.47
CA PHE A 188 -10.28 1.91 24.75
C PHE A 188 -11.74 1.54 24.97
N GLY A 189 -12.02 0.28 25.29
CA GLY A 189 -13.38 -0.26 25.27
C GLY A 189 -13.87 -0.59 23.85
N PRO A 190 -15.15 -0.95 23.67
CA PRO A 190 -15.73 -1.21 22.37
C PRO A 190 -15.73 0.04 21.50
N ILE A 191 -15.31 -0.10 20.23
CA ILE A 191 -15.49 0.93 19.21
C ILE A 191 -17.00 1.04 18.93
N MET A 192 -17.55 2.23 18.98
CA MET A 192 -18.98 2.50 18.73
C MET A 192 -19.21 3.22 17.41
N PHE A 193 -18.27 4.10 17.05
CA PHE A 193 -18.33 4.89 15.83
C PHE A 193 -16.92 5.27 15.38
N VAL A 194 -16.72 5.42 14.06
CA VAL A 194 -15.47 5.94 13.48
C VAL A 194 -15.80 7.01 12.45
N ASP A 195 -15.15 8.16 12.55
CA ASP A 195 -15.29 9.28 11.63
C ASP A 195 -14.02 9.48 10.83
N LEU A 196 -14.11 9.28 9.52
CA LEU A 196 -13.03 9.33 8.56
C LEU A 196 -13.28 10.45 7.54
N VAL A 197 -12.32 11.35 7.39
CA VAL A 197 -12.40 12.45 6.44
C VAL A 197 -11.12 12.55 5.64
N TRP A 198 -11.23 12.86 4.34
CA TRP A 198 -10.09 13.22 3.52
C TRP A 198 -10.47 14.29 2.49
N ASN A 199 -10.32 15.54 2.87
CA ASN A 199 -10.70 16.70 2.07
C ASN A 199 -9.48 17.39 1.47
N VAL A 200 -9.54 17.68 0.18
CA VAL A 200 -8.51 18.45 -0.51
C VAL A 200 -9.16 19.41 -1.50
N ASN A 201 -8.59 20.61 -1.66
CA ASN A 201 -8.99 21.50 -2.74
C ASN A 201 -7.88 21.52 -3.80
N GLN A 202 -7.98 20.63 -4.76
CA GLN A 202 -6.94 20.45 -5.76
C GLN A 202 -7.56 20.28 -7.16
N PRO A 203 -7.81 21.38 -7.87
CA PRO A 203 -8.44 21.37 -9.20
C PRO A 203 -7.66 20.55 -10.24
N GLY A 204 -6.35 20.52 -10.11
CA GLY A 204 -5.48 19.71 -10.97
C GLY A 204 -5.19 18.31 -10.45
N ARG A 205 -5.86 17.85 -9.38
CA ARG A 205 -5.57 16.56 -8.77
C ARG A 205 -5.69 15.42 -9.78
N TRP A 206 -4.63 14.63 -9.87
CA TRP A 206 -4.47 13.51 -10.80
C TRP A 206 -4.44 13.88 -12.29
N ARG A 207 -4.53 15.18 -12.63
CA ARG A 207 -4.33 15.65 -14.01
C ARG A 207 -2.82 15.69 -14.32
N ARG A 208 -2.49 15.27 -15.53
CA ARG A 208 -1.12 15.20 -16.06
C ARG A 208 -1.03 15.81 -17.45
N ARG A 209 -1.62 16.99 -17.63
CA ARG A 209 -1.83 17.63 -18.95
C ARG A 209 -0.58 17.60 -19.83
N ALA A 210 0.55 18.11 -19.35
CA ALA A 210 1.79 18.16 -20.12
C ALA A 210 2.32 16.75 -20.51
N ALA A 211 2.08 15.72 -19.70
CA ALA A 211 2.45 14.36 -20.05
C ALA A 211 1.48 13.73 -21.05
N VAL A 212 0.18 14.02 -20.91
CA VAL A 212 -0.89 13.57 -21.84
C VAL A 212 -0.65 14.10 -23.24
N GLU A 213 -0.30 15.39 -23.37
CA GLU A 213 -0.05 16.05 -24.66
C GLU A 213 1.09 15.42 -25.47
N VAL A 214 2.09 14.84 -24.82
CA VAL A 214 3.26 14.26 -25.47
C VAL A 214 3.28 12.74 -25.51
N CYS A 215 2.37 12.07 -24.82
CA CYS A 215 2.33 10.61 -24.75
C CYS A 215 1.60 10.04 -25.98
N ARG A 216 2.29 9.22 -26.75
CA ARG A 216 1.76 8.61 -27.97
C ARG A 216 1.62 7.10 -27.78
N GLU A 217 0.67 6.50 -28.47
CA GLU A 217 0.46 5.05 -28.45
C GLU A 217 1.72 4.28 -28.86
N ALA A 218 2.39 4.73 -29.91
CA ALA A 218 3.62 4.10 -30.42
C ALA A 218 4.78 4.03 -29.39
N ASP A 219 4.78 4.93 -28.42
CA ASP A 219 5.80 4.99 -27.37
C ASP A 219 5.47 4.12 -26.15
N THR A 220 4.28 3.48 -26.17
CA THR A 220 3.74 2.70 -25.05
C THR A 220 3.46 1.25 -25.42
N ASP A 221 3.15 0.43 -24.45
CA ASP A 221 2.56 -0.90 -24.64
C ASP A 221 1.11 -0.89 -24.13
N TRP A 222 0.23 -0.18 -24.87
CA TRP A 222 -1.16 0.00 -24.48
C TRP A 222 -1.90 -1.32 -24.27
N LYS A 223 -1.69 -2.29 -25.14
CA LYS A 223 -2.28 -3.62 -25.01
C LYS A 223 -1.90 -4.28 -23.68
N ARG A 224 -0.65 -4.16 -23.31
CA ARG A 224 -0.14 -4.73 -22.05
C ARG A 224 -0.59 -3.91 -20.83
N TYR A 225 -0.81 -2.60 -20.98
CA TYR A 225 -1.41 -1.78 -19.93
C TYR A 225 -2.80 -2.27 -19.52
N LEU A 226 -3.63 -2.62 -20.49
CA LEU A 226 -5.03 -3.04 -20.24
C LEU A 226 -5.12 -4.33 -19.40
N LEU A 227 -4.11 -5.21 -19.47
CA LEU A 227 -4.10 -6.52 -18.80
C LEU A 227 -5.40 -7.31 -19.03
N ASN A 228 -6.23 -7.46 -17.99
CA ASN A 228 -7.52 -8.15 -18.05
C ASN A 228 -8.72 -7.21 -18.28
N ARG A 229 -8.47 -5.90 -18.52
CA ARG A 229 -9.55 -4.99 -18.90
C ARG A 229 -9.93 -5.21 -20.36
N PRO A 230 -11.20 -4.96 -20.75
CA PRO A 230 -11.63 -5.06 -22.13
C PRO A 230 -10.73 -4.25 -23.08
N PRO A 231 -10.41 -4.77 -24.26
CA PRO A 231 -9.67 -4.00 -25.26
C PRO A 231 -10.42 -2.71 -25.62
N GLU A 232 -9.72 -1.60 -25.62
CA GLU A 232 -10.26 -0.31 -26.07
C GLU A 232 -9.19 0.50 -26.81
N ALA A 233 -9.63 1.52 -27.54
CA ALA A 233 -8.76 2.44 -28.25
C ALA A 233 -7.83 3.19 -27.28
N TRP A 234 -6.64 3.55 -27.77
CA TRP A 234 -5.68 4.34 -27.03
C TRP A 234 -6.29 5.66 -26.55
N ASP A 235 -6.10 5.93 -25.27
CA ASP A 235 -6.41 7.20 -24.63
C ASP A 235 -5.30 7.55 -23.62
N PRO A 236 -4.46 8.57 -23.89
CA PRO A 236 -3.38 8.94 -23.00
C PRO A 236 -3.86 9.41 -21.62
N ARG A 237 -5.11 9.88 -21.51
CA ARG A 237 -5.69 10.25 -20.22
C ARG A 237 -6.02 9.01 -19.38
N LYS A 238 -6.58 7.98 -19.99
CA LYS A 238 -6.86 6.70 -19.30
C LYS A 238 -5.57 6.02 -18.83
N TYR A 239 -4.46 6.25 -19.52
CA TYR A 239 -3.15 5.80 -19.08
C TYR A 239 -2.57 6.68 -17.94
N LEU A 240 -2.41 7.99 -18.18
CA LEU A 240 -1.68 8.87 -17.27
C LEU A 240 -2.53 9.49 -16.17
N GLU A 241 -3.82 9.64 -16.38
CA GLU A 241 -4.82 10.18 -15.46
C GLU A 241 -5.82 9.10 -15.02
N PHE A 242 -5.42 7.83 -14.98
CA PHE A 242 -6.26 6.65 -14.73
C PHE A 242 -7.15 6.78 -13.49
N ARG A 243 -6.70 7.50 -12.45
CA ARG A 243 -7.48 7.74 -11.23
C ARG A 243 -8.80 8.49 -11.46
N LEU A 244 -8.93 9.15 -12.60
CA LEU A 244 -10.14 9.85 -13.00
C LEU A 244 -11.17 8.92 -13.64
N PHE A 245 -10.77 7.72 -14.06
CA PHE A 245 -11.56 6.86 -14.93
C PHE A 245 -11.80 5.48 -14.34
N TRP A 246 -13.07 5.10 -14.27
CA TRP A 246 -13.48 3.71 -14.11
C TRP A 246 -13.39 2.99 -15.46
N PRO A 247 -12.91 1.74 -15.53
CA PRO A 247 -12.56 0.82 -14.46
C PRO A 247 -11.05 0.74 -14.14
N TYR A 248 -10.28 1.79 -14.40
CA TYR A 248 -8.84 1.82 -14.10
C TYR A 248 -8.53 2.15 -12.63
N SER A 249 -9.49 2.77 -11.97
CA SER A 249 -9.44 3.14 -10.55
C SER A 249 -10.85 3.40 -10.05
N SER A 250 -11.11 3.15 -8.79
CA SER A 250 -12.32 3.60 -8.07
C SER A 250 -12.25 5.08 -7.63
N GLY A 251 -11.13 5.74 -7.86
CA GLY A 251 -10.93 7.13 -7.44
C GLY A 251 -10.84 7.28 -5.92
N ILE A 252 -11.77 8.03 -5.31
CA ILE A 252 -11.77 8.33 -3.86
C ILE A 252 -11.64 7.07 -2.99
N PRO A 253 -12.42 5.99 -3.18
CA PRO A 253 -12.29 4.78 -2.36
C PRO A 253 -10.88 4.19 -2.39
N GLY A 254 -10.34 3.91 -3.55
CA GLY A 254 -9.01 3.30 -3.71
C GLY A 254 -7.88 4.24 -3.29
N GLN A 255 -8.02 5.55 -3.53
CA GLN A 255 -6.94 6.50 -3.29
C GLN A 255 -6.84 6.98 -1.84
N TRP A 256 -7.98 7.25 -1.19
CA TRP A 256 -8.01 7.85 0.15
C TRP A 256 -8.56 6.89 1.21
N MET A 257 -9.77 6.38 0.97
CA MET A 257 -10.43 5.52 1.95
C MET A 257 -9.63 4.26 2.27
N ALA A 258 -8.94 3.66 1.29
CA ALA A 258 -8.11 2.47 1.48
C ALA A 258 -7.12 2.60 2.62
N HIS A 259 -6.53 3.79 2.83
CA HIS A 259 -5.60 4.03 3.94
C HIS A 259 -6.28 4.01 5.30
N GLN A 260 -7.48 4.61 5.40
CA GLN A 260 -8.18 4.79 6.67
C GLN A 260 -8.99 3.54 7.03
N ILE A 261 -9.62 2.89 6.06
CA ILE A 261 -10.38 1.67 6.32
C ILE A 261 -9.48 0.48 6.68
N ASP A 262 -8.24 0.47 6.21
CA ASP A 262 -7.24 -0.51 6.61
C ASP A 262 -6.94 -0.44 8.12
N THR A 263 -6.85 0.77 8.69
CA THR A 263 -6.67 0.96 10.13
C THR A 263 -7.91 0.56 10.91
N VAL A 264 -9.10 0.80 10.41
CA VAL A 264 -10.36 0.33 11.01
C VAL A 264 -10.37 -1.19 11.12
N HIS A 265 -10.00 -1.89 10.05
CA HIS A 265 -9.92 -3.35 10.07
C HIS A 265 -8.86 -3.85 11.06
N TRP A 266 -7.70 -3.22 11.08
CA TRP A 266 -6.61 -3.58 11.99
C TRP A 266 -6.99 -3.40 13.47
N PHE A 267 -7.64 -2.28 13.81
CA PHE A 267 -7.99 -1.94 15.18
C PHE A 267 -9.20 -2.72 15.70
N SER A 268 -10.20 -2.91 14.86
CA SER A 268 -11.44 -3.59 15.26
C SER A 268 -11.38 -5.12 15.17
N GLY A 269 -10.44 -5.65 14.36
CA GLY A 269 -10.39 -7.08 14.03
C GLY A 269 -11.43 -7.55 13.02
N PHE A 270 -12.35 -6.68 12.58
CA PHE A 270 -13.25 -6.99 11.48
C PHE A 270 -12.54 -6.87 10.14
N THR A 271 -12.86 -7.74 9.20
CA THR A 271 -12.15 -7.85 7.93
C THR A 271 -12.93 -7.29 6.74
N TYR A 272 -14.20 -6.96 6.95
CA TYR A 272 -15.11 -6.34 5.97
C TYR A 272 -16.31 -5.74 6.67
N PRO A 273 -16.96 -4.72 6.06
CA PRO A 273 -18.23 -4.20 6.56
C PRO A 273 -19.37 -5.16 6.27
N ARG A 274 -20.30 -5.30 7.20
CA ARG A 274 -21.55 -6.05 7.03
C ARG A 274 -22.41 -5.48 5.91
N SER A 275 -22.50 -4.15 5.81
CA SER A 275 -23.15 -3.44 4.72
C SER A 275 -22.55 -2.07 4.46
N VAL A 276 -22.72 -1.59 3.23
CA VAL A 276 -22.24 -0.27 2.78
C VAL A 276 -23.32 0.44 2.00
N VAL A 277 -23.52 1.73 2.28
CA VAL A 277 -24.29 2.67 1.45
C VAL A 277 -23.41 3.87 1.11
N THR A 278 -23.50 4.35 -0.13
CA THR A 278 -22.66 5.44 -0.62
C THR A 278 -23.47 6.40 -1.46
N ASN A 279 -23.24 7.69 -1.25
CA ASN A 279 -23.72 8.75 -2.13
C ASN A 279 -22.54 9.63 -2.56
N GLY A 280 -22.61 10.16 -3.78
CA GLY A 280 -21.54 10.99 -4.32
C GLY A 280 -21.82 11.44 -5.74
N GLY A 281 -20.87 12.13 -6.34
CA GLY A 281 -21.02 12.62 -7.72
C GLY A 281 -19.85 13.47 -8.18
N ILE A 282 -19.96 13.94 -9.42
CA ILE A 282 -19.06 14.91 -10.01
C ILE A 282 -19.74 16.27 -9.93
N TYR A 283 -19.54 16.98 -8.82
CA TYR A 283 -20.22 18.25 -8.57
C TYR A 283 -19.42 19.46 -9.03
N CYS A 284 -18.10 19.41 -8.91
CA CYS A 284 -17.21 20.54 -9.19
C CYS A 284 -16.39 20.37 -10.47
N TRP A 285 -15.64 19.28 -10.59
CA TRP A 285 -14.61 19.13 -11.63
C TRP A 285 -15.17 18.46 -12.90
N LYS A 286 -15.75 19.26 -13.81
CA LYS A 286 -16.32 18.81 -15.09
C LYS A 286 -15.25 18.64 -16.17
N ASP A 287 -14.25 17.83 -15.93
CA ASP A 287 -13.10 17.61 -16.80
C ASP A 287 -13.16 16.29 -17.61
N GLY A 288 -14.34 15.69 -17.69
CA GLY A 288 -14.56 14.43 -18.42
C GLY A 288 -14.24 13.17 -17.62
N ARG A 289 -13.98 13.31 -16.30
CA ARG A 289 -13.80 12.15 -15.41
C ARG A 289 -15.08 11.33 -15.26
N THR A 290 -14.93 10.05 -14.93
CA THR A 290 -16.03 9.15 -14.58
C THR A 290 -16.10 8.80 -13.10
N ASN A 291 -15.04 9.08 -12.35
CA ASN A 291 -14.99 8.91 -10.90
C ASN A 291 -15.46 10.18 -10.17
N ALA A 292 -16.14 9.99 -9.04
CA ALA A 292 -16.65 11.08 -8.22
C ALA A 292 -15.55 12.03 -7.73
N ASP A 293 -15.86 13.31 -7.61
CA ASP A 293 -15.04 14.31 -6.93
C ASP A 293 -15.51 14.61 -5.50
N THR A 294 -16.66 14.08 -5.12
CA THR A 294 -17.24 14.20 -3.78
C THR A 294 -17.99 12.92 -3.45
N MET A 295 -17.77 12.37 -2.26
CA MET A 295 -18.38 11.10 -1.84
C MET A 295 -18.53 11.04 -0.33
N THR A 296 -19.64 10.46 0.12
CA THR A 296 -19.86 10.08 1.52
C THR A 296 -20.35 8.63 1.56
N THR A 297 -19.74 7.85 2.43
CA THR A 297 -20.02 6.42 2.60
C THR A 297 -20.29 6.12 4.06
N VAL A 298 -21.34 5.36 4.33
CA VAL A 298 -21.63 4.78 5.66
C VAL A 298 -21.44 3.28 5.58
N MET A 299 -20.63 2.74 6.47
CA MET A 299 -20.34 1.32 6.59
C MET A 299 -20.79 0.83 7.95
N ASP A 300 -21.44 -0.31 7.97
CA ASP A 300 -21.91 -0.97 9.17
C ASP A 300 -21.06 -2.23 9.43
N TYR A 301 -20.45 -2.32 10.60
CA TYR A 301 -19.60 -3.42 11.02
C TYR A 301 -20.22 -4.18 12.17
N GLY A 302 -19.98 -5.47 12.21
CA GLY A 302 -20.44 -6.33 13.30
C GLY A 302 -20.96 -7.68 12.80
N PRO A 303 -21.46 -8.52 13.73
CA PRO A 303 -22.09 -9.79 13.40
C PRO A 303 -23.37 -9.59 12.57
N GLU A 304 -23.89 -10.65 11.96
CA GLU A 304 -25.14 -10.61 11.19
C GLU A 304 -26.33 -10.10 12.02
N ASP A 305 -26.43 -10.58 13.27
CA ASP A 305 -27.40 -10.00 14.22
C ASP A 305 -26.90 -8.63 14.72
N ARG A 306 -27.62 -7.59 14.30
CA ARG A 306 -27.32 -6.19 14.67
C ARG A 306 -27.45 -5.91 16.17
N ASN A 307 -28.21 -6.72 16.90
CA ASN A 307 -28.35 -6.58 18.36
C ASN A 307 -27.15 -7.20 19.12
N ALA A 308 -26.34 -8.02 18.45
CA ALA A 308 -25.15 -8.63 19.04
C ALA A 308 -23.91 -7.71 19.06
N GLY A 309 -24.08 -6.43 18.73
CA GLY A 309 -23.03 -5.43 18.72
C GLY A 309 -22.56 -5.03 17.33
N GLY A 310 -21.53 -4.20 17.29
CA GLY A 310 -20.97 -3.63 16.07
C GLY A 310 -20.78 -2.12 16.20
N PHE A 311 -20.42 -1.48 15.10
CA PHE A 311 -20.20 -0.03 15.05
C PHE A 311 -20.38 0.48 13.61
N GLN A 312 -20.53 1.79 13.49
CA GLN A 312 -20.58 2.46 12.19
C GLN A 312 -19.29 3.19 11.87
N VAL A 313 -18.96 3.23 10.59
CA VAL A 313 -17.90 4.06 10.03
C VAL A 313 -18.52 5.01 9.03
N VAL A 314 -18.25 6.30 9.17
CA VAL A 314 -18.54 7.30 8.15
C VAL A 314 -17.25 7.76 7.51
N PHE A 315 -17.19 7.67 6.19
CA PHE A 315 -16.09 8.22 5.39
C PHE A 315 -16.63 9.31 4.48
N SER A 316 -16.00 10.49 4.48
CA SER A 316 -16.32 11.55 3.54
C SER A 316 -15.07 12.14 2.89
N SER A 317 -15.20 12.50 1.61
CA SER A 317 -14.14 13.14 0.86
C SER A 317 -14.69 14.08 -0.20
N ARG A 318 -14.02 15.22 -0.38
CA ARG A 318 -14.33 16.18 -1.44
C ARG A 318 -13.04 16.80 -1.98
N PHE A 319 -13.01 17.05 -3.31
CA PHE A 319 -11.86 17.65 -4.00
C PHE A 319 -12.08 19.13 -4.32
N SER A 320 -13.17 19.71 -3.86
CA SER A 320 -13.57 21.11 -4.12
C SER A 320 -13.28 22.05 -2.95
N ASN A 321 -12.96 21.52 -1.77
CA ASN A 321 -12.71 22.32 -0.57
C ASN A 321 -11.88 21.51 0.44
N SER A 322 -10.82 22.10 0.96
CA SER A 322 -9.90 21.44 1.89
C SER A 322 -10.24 21.62 3.37
N MET A 323 -11.32 22.35 3.71
CA MET A 323 -11.68 22.57 5.11
C MET A 323 -11.93 21.22 5.82
N GLY A 324 -11.35 21.08 7.00
CA GLY A 324 -11.38 19.85 7.79
C GLY A 324 -10.25 18.85 7.43
N GLY A 325 -9.49 19.05 6.35
CA GLY A 325 -8.31 18.26 6.01
C GLY A 325 -8.54 16.75 6.04
N THR A 326 -7.65 16.04 6.71
CA THR A 326 -7.81 14.65 7.11
C THR A 326 -8.37 14.55 8.53
N LYS A 327 -9.14 13.51 8.80
CA LYS A 327 -9.66 13.18 10.12
C LYS A 327 -9.76 11.66 10.26
N GLU A 328 -9.26 11.13 11.39
CA GLU A 328 -9.41 9.73 11.73
C GLU A 328 -9.63 9.60 13.24
N VAL A 329 -10.91 9.55 13.64
CA VAL A 329 -11.33 9.58 15.03
C VAL A 329 -12.19 8.38 15.36
N TYR A 330 -11.84 7.69 16.43
CA TYR A 330 -12.55 6.56 17.01
C TYR A 330 -13.28 6.98 18.28
N TYR A 331 -14.52 6.56 18.43
CA TYR A 331 -15.36 6.86 19.57
C TYR A 331 -15.75 5.59 20.31
N SER A 332 -15.58 5.62 21.63
CA SER A 332 -16.11 4.63 22.55
C SER A 332 -17.05 5.31 23.56
N ASN A 333 -17.78 4.52 24.35
CA ASN A 333 -18.60 5.10 25.42
C ASN A 333 -17.76 5.74 26.56
N GLY A 334 -16.45 5.47 26.60
CA GLY A 334 -15.52 6.06 27.56
C GLY A 334 -14.82 7.33 27.09
N GLY A 335 -14.93 7.69 25.81
CA GLY A 335 -14.26 8.86 25.25
C GLY A 335 -13.81 8.68 23.80
N THR A 336 -12.80 9.42 23.40
CA THR A 336 -12.38 9.63 22.01
C THR A 336 -10.90 9.33 21.83
N MET A 337 -10.54 8.71 20.70
CA MET A 337 -9.16 8.56 20.23
C MET A 337 -9.03 9.22 18.85
N ASP A 338 -8.23 10.27 18.79
CA ASP A 338 -7.93 11.02 17.57
C ASP A 338 -6.51 10.71 17.09
N LEU A 339 -6.40 10.08 15.91
CA LEU A 339 -5.10 9.67 15.36
C LEU A 339 -4.35 10.81 14.68
N ASP A 340 -5.04 11.86 14.25
CA ASP A 340 -4.37 13.02 13.64
C ASP A 340 -3.64 13.87 14.71
N SER A 341 -4.22 13.98 15.90
CA SER A 341 -3.57 14.63 17.05
C SER A 341 -2.77 13.67 17.94
N GLY A 342 -2.94 12.36 17.76
CA GLY A 342 -2.32 11.32 18.58
C GLY A 342 -2.82 11.30 20.03
N LYS A 343 -4.06 11.71 20.29
CA LYS A 343 -4.61 11.87 21.64
C LYS A 343 -5.75 10.89 21.91
N VAL A 344 -5.76 10.39 23.15
CA VAL A 344 -6.92 9.74 23.77
C VAL A 344 -7.42 10.65 24.86
N THR A 345 -8.73 10.95 24.86
CA THR A 345 -9.36 11.85 25.85
C THR A 345 -10.68 11.26 26.36
N PRO A 346 -11.16 11.63 27.57
CA PRO A 346 -12.49 11.28 28.03
C PRO A 346 -13.62 12.08 27.33
N ASP A 347 -13.28 12.97 26.38
CA ASP A 347 -14.23 13.88 25.77
C ASP A 347 -15.38 13.12 25.10
N GLY A 348 -16.60 13.49 25.43
CA GLY A 348 -17.82 12.85 24.97
C GLY A 348 -18.13 11.50 25.65
N GLY A 349 -17.28 11.03 26.57
CA GLY A 349 -17.54 9.81 27.31
C GLY A 349 -18.60 9.97 28.41
N LEU A 350 -19.15 8.84 28.84
CA LEU A 350 -20.17 8.78 29.90
C LEU A 350 -19.55 9.14 31.25
N THR A 351 -20.05 10.20 31.89
CA THR A 351 -19.55 10.63 33.20
C THR A 351 -19.81 9.58 34.29
N GLU A 352 -19.01 9.58 35.36
CA GLU A 352 -19.22 8.68 36.50
C GLU A 352 -20.65 8.78 37.09
N ARG A 353 -21.19 10.00 37.17
CA ARG A 353 -22.53 10.27 37.69
C ARG A 353 -23.58 9.59 36.81
N GLU A 354 -23.47 9.76 35.50
CA GLU A 354 -24.40 9.17 34.54
C GLU A 354 -24.28 7.65 34.53
N ALA A 355 -23.07 7.09 34.50
CA ALA A 355 -22.84 5.66 34.56
C ALA A 355 -23.50 5.04 35.82
N LYS A 356 -23.28 5.63 37.00
CA LYS A 356 -23.89 5.18 38.25
C LYS A 356 -25.41 5.26 38.23
N SER A 357 -25.98 6.33 37.64
CA SER A 357 -27.45 6.50 37.53
C SER A 357 -28.10 5.42 36.66
N MET A 358 -27.35 4.86 35.71
CA MET A 358 -27.79 3.80 34.80
C MET A 358 -27.38 2.38 35.27
N GLY A 359 -26.79 2.25 36.46
CA GLY A 359 -26.28 0.96 36.96
C GLY A 359 -25.07 0.43 36.20
N MET A 360 -24.38 1.29 35.47
CA MET A 360 -23.19 0.96 34.69
C MET A 360 -21.91 1.22 35.50
N LYS A 361 -20.86 0.50 35.18
CA LYS A 361 -19.51 0.83 35.68
C LYS A 361 -18.97 2.03 34.92
N PRO A 362 -18.37 3.02 35.62
CA PRO A 362 -17.63 4.10 34.97
C PRO A 362 -16.53 3.57 34.06
N ASN A 363 -16.39 4.12 32.88
CA ASN A 363 -15.41 3.68 31.88
C ASN A 363 -14.71 4.84 31.14
N LEU A 364 -14.72 6.04 31.77
CA LEU A 364 -14.01 7.20 31.20
C LEU A 364 -12.55 6.88 30.93
N LEU A 365 -12.11 7.26 29.73
CA LEU A 365 -10.71 7.09 29.32
C LEU A 365 -9.81 8.06 30.10
N ALA A 366 -8.66 7.56 30.54
CA ALA A 366 -7.61 8.44 31.03
C ALA A 366 -6.98 9.20 29.87
N PRO A 367 -6.76 10.52 29.97
CA PRO A 367 -6.04 11.27 28.95
C PRO A 367 -4.66 10.67 28.69
N GLN A 368 -4.34 10.43 27.40
CA GLN A 368 -3.08 9.85 26.99
C GLN A 368 -2.65 10.44 25.66
N ILE A 369 -1.34 10.67 25.50
CA ILE A 369 -0.73 10.96 24.21
C ILE A 369 -0.20 9.64 23.67
N LEU A 370 -0.77 9.18 22.56
CA LEU A 370 -0.16 8.17 21.69
C LEU A 370 1.12 8.80 21.14
N THR A 371 2.17 8.14 20.89
CA THR A 371 3.44 8.73 20.42
C THR A 371 3.25 9.92 19.46
N GLU A 372 4.21 10.83 19.36
CA GLU A 372 4.10 12.06 18.54
C GLU A 372 3.46 11.79 17.20
N ALA A 373 2.34 12.47 16.94
CA ALA A 373 1.57 12.31 15.72
C ALA A 373 2.45 12.65 14.52
N VAL A 374 2.73 11.68 13.69
CA VAL A 374 3.34 11.91 12.39
C VAL A 374 2.26 12.56 11.52
N LYS A 375 2.38 13.88 11.26
CA LYS A 375 1.50 14.57 10.31
C LYS A 375 1.66 13.88 8.96
N VAL A 376 0.63 13.19 8.53
CA VAL A 376 0.52 12.75 7.14
C VAL A 376 0.22 14.01 6.33
N GLU A 377 1.23 14.59 5.72
CA GLU A 377 0.98 15.66 4.74
C GLU A 377 0.13 15.10 3.62
N THR A 378 -0.94 15.80 3.27
CA THR A 378 -1.89 15.44 2.22
C THR A 378 -1.29 15.48 0.82
N ALA A 379 -0.05 15.96 0.68
CA ALA A 379 0.70 15.96 -0.55
C ALA A 379 1.35 14.60 -0.78
N ALA A 380 0.71 13.76 -1.59
CA ALA A 380 1.27 12.47 -2.03
C ALA A 380 2.56 12.59 -2.87
N ASP A 381 3.04 13.79 -3.09
CA ASP A 381 4.19 14.12 -3.95
C ASP A 381 5.40 14.66 -3.17
N THR A 382 5.34 14.75 -1.84
CA THR A 382 6.48 15.21 -1.05
C THR A 382 7.41 14.02 -0.76
N GLY A 383 8.58 14.06 -1.39
CA GLY A 383 9.68 13.14 -1.05
C GLY A 383 9.99 13.25 0.44
N GLY A 384 10.00 12.11 1.14
CA GLY A 384 10.35 12.07 2.56
C GLY A 384 9.19 11.84 3.53
N ASP A 385 8.06 11.24 3.06
CA ASP A 385 7.01 10.74 3.95
C ASP A 385 7.60 9.73 4.97
N PRO A 386 7.68 10.09 6.29
CA PRO A 386 8.30 9.23 7.30
C PRO A 386 7.63 7.86 7.41
N LEU A 387 6.31 7.78 7.20
CA LEU A 387 5.57 6.52 7.24
C LEU A 387 6.01 5.59 6.09
N THR A 388 6.23 6.13 4.89
CA THR A 388 6.74 5.33 3.77
C THR A 388 8.15 4.83 4.04
N SER A 389 9.01 5.63 4.67
CA SER A 389 10.39 5.24 4.98
C SER A 389 10.44 4.06 5.96
N VAL A 390 9.76 4.13 7.10
CA VAL A 390 9.74 3.02 8.08
C VAL A 390 9.04 1.78 7.51
N HIS A 391 8.06 1.95 6.66
CA HIS A 391 7.34 0.87 5.99
C HIS A 391 8.22 0.15 4.96
N MET A 392 8.98 0.91 4.17
CA MET A 392 9.97 0.35 3.24
C MET A 392 11.06 -0.43 3.99
N ARG A 393 11.54 0.08 5.11
CA ARG A 393 12.49 -0.62 5.96
C ARG A 393 11.93 -1.95 6.46
N ASN A 394 10.68 -1.96 6.94
CA ASN A 394 10.01 -3.19 7.38
C ASN A 394 9.95 -4.24 6.26
N TRP A 395 9.59 -3.84 5.03
CA TRP A 395 9.59 -4.76 3.89
C TRP A 395 10.98 -5.39 3.65
N MET A 396 12.02 -4.57 3.62
CA MET A 396 13.39 -5.04 3.42
C MET A 396 13.83 -6.04 4.51
N ASP A 397 13.53 -5.74 5.76
CA ASP A 397 13.82 -6.63 6.90
C ASP A 397 13.02 -7.94 6.80
N CYS A 398 11.77 -7.90 6.36
CA CYS A 398 10.92 -9.08 6.18
C CYS A 398 11.36 -9.95 4.99
N VAL A 399 11.81 -9.37 3.88
CA VAL A 399 12.39 -10.13 2.76
C VAL A 399 13.60 -10.93 3.23
N ARG A 400 14.45 -10.36 4.10
CA ARG A 400 15.62 -11.05 4.64
C ARG A 400 15.27 -12.08 5.70
N SER A 401 14.44 -11.73 6.65
CA SER A 401 14.10 -12.58 7.79
C SER A 401 13.04 -13.64 7.48
N ARG A 402 12.37 -13.51 6.33
CA ARG A 402 11.18 -14.31 5.94
C ARG A 402 10.02 -14.21 6.94
N LYS A 403 10.01 -13.19 7.80
CA LYS A 403 8.90 -12.89 8.70
C LYS A 403 7.78 -12.16 7.96
N GLU A 404 6.58 -12.26 8.50
CA GLU A 404 5.42 -11.55 7.98
C GLU A 404 5.60 -10.02 8.10
N PRO A 405 5.31 -9.24 7.05
CA PRO A 405 5.41 -7.80 7.09
C PRO A 405 4.24 -7.15 7.84
N ASN A 406 4.40 -5.88 8.22
CA ASN A 406 3.37 -5.11 8.93
C ASN A 406 2.06 -4.99 8.16
N ALA A 407 2.11 -4.98 6.83
CA ALA A 407 0.95 -4.97 5.95
C ALA A 407 0.98 -6.20 5.01
N PRO A 408 0.63 -7.40 5.52
CA PRO A 408 0.60 -8.61 4.71
C PRO A 408 -0.48 -8.55 3.63
N ILE A 409 -0.51 -9.56 2.76
CA ILE A 409 -1.50 -9.64 1.67
C ILE A 409 -2.94 -9.56 2.18
N GLU A 410 -3.20 -10.08 3.38
CA GLU A 410 -4.51 -10.04 4.04
C GLU A 410 -4.99 -8.61 4.28
N ALA A 411 -4.10 -7.68 4.64
CA ALA A 411 -4.44 -6.28 4.80
C ALA A 411 -4.94 -5.68 3.48
N GLY A 412 -4.24 -5.96 2.39
CA GLY A 412 -4.66 -5.56 1.04
C GLY A 412 -6.00 -6.16 0.62
N TYR A 413 -6.16 -7.46 0.86
CA TYR A 413 -7.40 -8.19 0.55
C TYR A 413 -8.60 -7.58 1.29
N GLN A 414 -8.45 -7.30 2.58
CA GLN A 414 -9.52 -6.78 3.43
C GLN A 414 -9.92 -5.35 3.05
N HIS A 415 -8.96 -4.43 2.90
CA HIS A 415 -9.31 -3.06 2.53
C HIS A 415 -9.91 -3.00 1.11
N SER A 416 -9.49 -3.89 0.20
CA SER A 416 -10.06 -3.97 -1.15
C SER A 416 -11.54 -4.38 -1.10
N ILE A 417 -11.96 -5.28 -0.21
CA ILE A 417 -13.39 -5.60 -0.04
C ILE A 417 -14.18 -4.34 0.25
N ALA A 418 -13.76 -3.53 1.23
CA ALA A 418 -14.48 -2.31 1.61
C ALA A 418 -14.50 -1.25 0.49
N THR A 419 -13.37 -1.08 -0.24
CA THR A 419 -13.31 -0.12 -1.37
C THR A 419 -14.18 -0.57 -2.54
N ILE A 420 -14.21 -1.88 -2.82
CA ILE A 420 -15.07 -2.48 -3.85
C ILE A 420 -16.54 -2.34 -3.48
N MET A 421 -16.92 -2.63 -2.22
CA MET A 421 -18.30 -2.44 -1.73
C MET A 421 -18.73 -0.98 -1.86
N THR A 422 -17.86 -0.03 -1.50
CA THR A 422 -18.13 1.40 -1.63
C THR A 422 -18.34 1.82 -3.07
N ASN A 423 -17.50 1.35 -3.98
CA ASN A 423 -17.62 1.63 -5.40
C ASN A 423 -18.89 1.00 -5.98
N ALA A 424 -19.23 -0.24 -5.59
CA ALA A 424 -20.46 -0.91 -5.99
C ALA A 424 -21.70 -0.13 -5.51
N ALA A 425 -21.72 0.31 -4.23
CA ALA A 425 -22.81 1.11 -3.69
C ALA A 425 -22.99 2.44 -4.43
N TYR A 426 -21.89 3.13 -4.73
CA TYR A 426 -21.92 4.37 -5.50
C TYR A 426 -22.48 4.17 -6.92
N ARG A 427 -22.05 3.12 -7.63
CA ARG A 427 -22.42 2.88 -9.03
C ARG A 427 -23.81 2.32 -9.21
N THR A 428 -24.29 1.55 -8.24
CA THR A 428 -25.62 0.94 -8.31
C THR A 428 -26.70 1.73 -7.59
N GLY A 429 -26.33 2.66 -6.69
CA GLY A 429 -27.26 3.36 -5.82
C GLY A 429 -27.95 2.46 -4.79
N GLN A 430 -27.43 1.25 -4.57
CA GLN A 430 -28.03 0.26 -3.70
C GLN A 430 -27.20 0.03 -2.43
N GLN A 431 -27.82 -0.49 -1.38
CA GLN A 431 -27.10 -1.06 -0.27
C GLN A 431 -26.34 -2.30 -0.74
N VAL A 432 -25.08 -2.40 -0.34
CA VAL A 432 -24.18 -3.47 -0.74
C VAL A 432 -23.78 -4.30 0.48
N VAL A 433 -23.71 -5.61 0.31
CA VAL A 433 -23.23 -6.56 1.32
C VAL A 433 -22.12 -7.42 0.75
N TYR A 434 -21.29 -7.98 1.62
CA TYR A 434 -20.29 -8.97 1.24
C TYR A 434 -20.75 -10.37 1.65
N ASP A 435 -20.67 -11.32 0.72
CA ASP A 435 -20.89 -12.73 0.99
C ASP A 435 -19.55 -13.46 1.23
N PRO A 436 -19.20 -13.77 2.48
CA PRO A 436 -17.89 -14.36 2.79
C PRO A 436 -17.74 -15.81 2.31
N LYS A 437 -18.84 -16.55 2.07
CA LYS A 437 -18.79 -17.90 1.54
C LYS A 437 -18.45 -17.92 0.07
N ARG A 438 -19.06 -17.02 -0.70
CA ARG A 438 -18.80 -16.85 -2.14
C ARG A 438 -17.61 -15.95 -2.41
N GLN A 439 -17.17 -15.16 -1.42
CA GLN A 439 -16.20 -14.10 -1.54
C GLN A 439 -16.60 -13.09 -2.64
N GLU A 440 -17.86 -12.66 -2.62
CA GLU A 440 -18.45 -11.77 -3.62
C GLU A 440 -19.10 -10.56 -2.97
N VAL A 441 -19.07 -9.44 -3.68
CA VAL A 441 -19.80 -8.21 -3.34
C VAL A 441 -21.16 -8.22 -4.03
N LEU A 442 -22.23 -8.08 -3.25
CA LEU A 442 -23.62 -8.15 -3.73
C LEU A 442 -24.29 -6.79 -3.61
N ALA A 443 -24.83 -6.29 -4.70
CA ALA A 443 -25.70 -5.11 -4.76
C ALA A 443 -27.12 -5.56 -5.10
N GLY A 444 -28.10 -5.27 -4.24
CA GLY A 444 -29.47 -5.72 -4.41
C GLY A 444 -29.61 -7.24 -4.57
N GLY A 445 -28.75 -8.02 -3.89
CA GLY A 445 -28.73 -9.48 -3.94
C GLY A 445 -28.07 -10.09 -5.18
N LYS A 446 -27.56 -9.28 -6.11
CA LYS A 446 -26.82 -9.73 -7.32
C LYS A 446 -25.34 -9.43 -7.18
N VAL A 447 -24.51 -10.32 -7.74
CA VAL A 447 -23.06 -10.09 -7.80
C VAL A 447 -22.80 -8.80 -8.59
N PHE A 448 -22.00 -7.91 -7.99
CA PHE A 448 -21.60 -6.68 -8.66
C PHE A 448 -20.68 -7.01 -9.84
N GLN A 449 -21.05 -6.57 -11.02
CA GLN A 449 -20.27 -6.70 -12.25
C GLN A 449 -19.50 -5.40 -12.51
N TYR A 450 -18.25 -5.53 -12.98
CA TYR A 450 -17.33 -4.41 -13.22
C TYR A 450 -17.43 -3.87 -14.64
#